data_9f9a85fdb363bb678604ec4773755cf9
#
_entry.id   9f9a85fdb363bb678604ec4773755cf9
#
_cell.length_a   1.000
_cell.length_b   1.000
_cell.length_c   1.000
_cell.angle_alpha   90.00
_cell.angle_beta   90.00
_cell.angle_gamma   90.00
#
_symmetry.space_group_name_H-M   'P 1'
#
loop_
_entity.id
_entity.type
_entity.pdbx_description
1 polymer ?
#
loop_
_entity_poly.entity_id
_entity_poly.type
_entity_poly.pdbx_seq_one_letter_code
_entity_poly.pdbx_strand_id
1 'polypeptide(L)'
;MNIVITVTNKEVPVALSLRTCVRTAAATAAAAMLALTTACSAGLGGPASSRTAQDGVIRFTFAPDPIWDYMHDTGIVDQWQRDTGYSIETSATWDEFGLFAGGHADIISTASFEVPGLEEQTQRETVIIGRYNAERSRIMVRADDTAQSLADLRGRRLGVFTTVSGTLVWSALVAQMHDMKVLDGDFDIVVADIQNLSNLLARGEIDACICYPDLSARELRDGSVRPLYDGKSSADLFAELNAPGHDGPMGNVFVARKDWVDGHPGEVSAFLDLWDRGLAEWQEHRDEMIERYPQHFAVATPEDIAFMKAYVAEHDWVTDEVRFDEQWAEDESSIFDLMRTTGVISDDITDPQFLPTEGVQP
;
A
#
# COMPACT_ATOMS: atom_id res chain seq x y z
N MET A 1 13.95 20.78 -9.00
CA MET A 1 13.78 21.75 -7.90
C MET A 1 12.67 21.17 -7.04
N ASN A 2 13.06 20.33 -6.08
CA ASN A 2 12.14 19.56 -5.25
C ASN A 2 11.68 20.45 -4.10
N ILE A 3 10.38 20.58 -3.94
CA ILE A 3 9.77 21.39 -2.87
C ILE A 3 9.61 20.48 -1.65
N VAL A 4 10.33 20.79 -0.60
CA VAL A 4 10.14 20.22 0.74
C VAL A 4 9.04 21.06 1.41
N ILE A 5 7.90 20.44 1.73
CA ILE A 5 6.81 21.12 2.45
C ILE A 5 6.90 20.74 3.92
N THR A 6 7.33 21.67 4.74
CA THR A 6 7.27 21.54 6.20
C THR A 6 5.90 22.02 6.66
N VAL A 7 5.07 21.13 7.20
CA VAL A 7 3.75 21.48 7.73
C VAL A 7 3.90 21.88 9.19
N THR A 8 3.95 23.17 9.47
CA THR A 8 3.81 23.70 10.82
C THR A 8 2.32 23.99 11.08
N ASN A 9 1.73 23.31 12.05
CA ASN A 9 0.38 23.57 12.53
C ASN A 9 0.26 24.99 13.11
N LYS A 10 -0.32 25.91 12.33
CA LYS A 10 -0.88 27.18 12.83
C LYS A 10 -2.29 27.33 12.30
N GLU A 11 -3.23 27.25 13.22
CA GLU A 11 -4.63 27.55 12.96
C GLU A 11 -4.79 28.97 12.43
N VAL A 12 -5.45 29.12 11.28
CA VAL A 12 -5.90 30.40 10.75
C VAL A 12 -7.43 30.36 10.62
N PRO A 13 -8.18 31.23 11.33
CA PRO A 13 -9.61 31.25 11.20
C PRO A 13 -10.02 31.94 9.89
N VAL A 14 -10.74 31.24 9.03
CA VAL A 14 -11.36 31.78 7.83
C VAL A 14 -12.72 32.38 8.19
N ALA A 15 -12.81 33.70 8.22
CA ALA A 15 -14.07 34.43 8.29
C ALA A 15 -14.64 34.63 6.88
N LEU A 16 -15.77 33.95 6.57
CA LEU A 16 -16.56 34.24 5.37
C LEU A 16 -17.38 35.51 5.59
N SER A 17 -17.18 36.53 4.74
CA SER A 17 -18.10 37.64 4.61
C SER A 17 -18.88 37.54 3.28
N LEU A 18 -20.17 37.25 3.40
CA LEU A 18 -21.14 37.46 2.33
C LEU A 18 -21.36 38.97 2.11
N ARG A 19 -21.21 39.46 0.91
CA ARG A 19 -21.85 40.72 0.48
C ARG A 19 -22.67 40.51 -0.80
N THR A 20 -23.94 40.68 -0.57
CA THR A 20 -25.07 40.80 -1.48
C THR A 20 -24.87 41.99 -2.47
N CYS A 21 -25.19 41.79 -3.76
CA CYS A 21 -25.64 42.89 -4.64
C CYS A 21 -26.80 42.41 -5.50
N VAL A 22 -27.90 43.18 -5.37
CA VAL A 22 -29.20 43.02 -6.01
C VAL A 22 -29.38 44.12 -7.07
N ARG A 23 -30.18 43.81 -8.14
CA ARG A 23 -30.90 44.69 -9.10
C ARG A 23 -30.17 45.00 -10.41
N THR A 24 -30.79 44.92 -11.56
CA THR A 24 -32.16 45.32 -11.97
C THR A 24 -32.55 44.73 -13.31
N ALA A 25 -33.82 44.61 -13.49
CA ALA A 25 -34.68 44.17 -14.57
C ALA A 25 -34.53 44.91 -15.94
N ALA A 26 -34.94 44.24 -17.01
CA ALA A 26 -35.96 44.77 -17.95
C ALA A 26 -36.37 43.68 -18.97
N ALA A 27 -37.66 43.66 -19.22
CA ALA A 27 -38.43 42.75 -20.07
C ALA A 27 -38.46 43.18 -21.54
N THR A 28 -38.74 42.22 -22.45
CA THR A 28 -39.77 42.28 -23.53
C THR A 28 -39.65 41.01 -24.40
N ALA A 29 -40.64 40.16 -24.39
CA ALA A 29 -41.73 39.89 -25.30
C ALA A 29 -41.43 39.10 -26.59
N ALA A 30 -41.98 37.90 -26.60
CA ALA A 30 -42.94 37.25 -27.49
C ALA A 30 -42.45 36.50 -28.75
N ALA A 31 -43.01 35.30 -28.80
CA ALA A 31 -43.59 34.55 -29.91
C ALA A 31 -42.85 33.29 -30.42
N ALA A 32 -43.43 32.21 -30.01
CA ALA A 32 -43.78 30.95 -30.72
C ALA A 32 -42.88 30.40 -31.82
N MET A 33 -42.38 29.16 -31.60
CA MET A 33 -42.55 28.05 -32.54
C MET A 33 -42.30 26.70 -31.77
N LEU A 34 -43.30 25.81 -31.85
CA LEU A 34 -43.17 24.41 -31.46
C LEU A 34 -42.15 23.73 -32.38
N ALA A 35 -41.16 23.11 -31.82
CA ALA A 35 -40.46 22.00 -32.44
C ALA A 35 -40.05 21.02 -31.32
N LEU A 36 -40.49 19.77 -31.43
CA LEU A 36 -40.12 18.64 -30.60
C LEU A 36 -38.60 18.50 -30.58
N THR A 37 -38.03 18.63 -29.41
CA THR A 37 -36.70 18.06 -29.11
C THR A 37 -36.79 17.35 -27.77
N THR A 38 -36.65 16.05 -27.82
CA THR A 38 -36.35 15.18 -26.68
C THR A 38 -35.11 15.73 -25.98
N ALA A 39 -35.33 16.47 -24.90
CA ALA A 39 -34.24 16.94 -24.04
C ALA A 39 -33.73 15.81 -23.19
N CYS A 40 -32.49 15.41 -23.40
CA CYS A 40 -31.68 14.73 -22.41
C CYS A 40 -31.58 15.63 -21.17
N SER A 41 -32.28 15.29 -20.10
CA SER A 41 -32.08 15.90 -18.80
C SER A 41 -30.73 15.39 -18.25
N ALA A 42 -29.71 16.23 -18.35
CA ALA A 42 -28.49 16.06 -17.58
C ALA A 42 -28.84 16.32 -16.11
N GLY A 43 -29.16 15.24 -15.37
CA GLY A 43 -29.27 15.26 -13.92
C GLY A 43 -27.87 15.36 -13.32
N LEU A 44 -27.54 16.53 -12.80
CA LEU A 44 -26.40 16.68 -11.89
C LEU A 44 -26.79 16.06 -10.55
N GLY A 45 -26.10 14.97 -10.15
CA GLY A 45 -26.18 14.41 -8.81
C GLY A 45 -26.86 13.04 -8.68
N GLY A 46 -26.56 12.09 -9.58
CA GLY A 46 -26.75 10.68 -9.26
C GLY A 46 -25.49 10.12 -8.57
N PRO A 47 -25.63 9.16 -7.64
CA PRO A 47 -24.47 8.43 -7.16
C PRO A 47 -23.75 7.84 -8.38
N ALA A 48 -22.41 7.93 -8.39
CA ALA A 48 -21.60 7.32 -9.42
C ALA A 48 -22.07 5.87 -9.56
N SER A 49 -22.63 5.52 -10.73
CA SER A 49 -23.02 4.14 -11.00
C SER A 49 -21.73 3.34 -11.02
N SER A 50 -21.50 2.56 -9.95
CA SER A 50 -20.49 1.51 -9.98
C SER A 50 -20.73 0.72 -11.25
N ARG A 51 -19.72 0.60 -12.13
CA ARG A 51 -19.79 -0.35 -13.23
C ARG A 51 -20.08 -1.70 -12.57
N THR A 52 -21.19 -2.31 -12.95
CA THR A 52 -21.47 -3.69 -12.54
C THR A 52 -20.30 -4.55 -12.98
N ALA A 53 -19.78 -5.40 -12.08
CA ALA A 53 -18.79 -6.40 -12.42
C ALA A 53 -19.29 -7.13 -13.67
N GLN A 54 -18.42 -7.30 -14.66
CA GLN A 54 -18.73 -8.04 -15.88
C GLN A 54 -18.21 -9.45 -15.65
N ASP A 55 -19.08 -10.44 -15.76
CA ASP A 55 -18.70 -11.85 -15.59
C ASP A 55 -17.47 -12.18 -16.44
N GLY A 56 -16.48 -12.82 -15.84
CA GLY A 56 -15.25 -13.22 -16.51
C GLY A 56 -14.18 -12.12 -16.69
N VAL A 57 -14.38 -10.90 -16.16
CA VAL A 57 -13.39 -9.82 -16.17
C VAL A 57 -13.00 -9.47 -14.74
N ILE A 58 -11.72 -9.59 -14.42
CA ILE A 58 -11.14 -9.21 -13.12
C ILE A 58 -10.46 -7.84 -13.28
N ARG A 59 -10.89 -6.84 -12.51
CA ARG A 59 -10.23 -5.52 -12.47
C ARG A 59 -9.31 -5.47 -11.26
N PHE A 60 -8.02 -5.48 -11.53
CA PHE A 60 -6.97 -5.53 -10.51
C PHE A 60 -6.17 -4.23 -10.49
N THR A 61 -6.02 -3.64 -9.30
CA THR A 61 -5.22 -2.44 -9.07
C THR A 61 -4.16 -2.70 -8.02
N PHE A 62 -2.94 -2.28 -8.29
CA PHE A 62 -1.77 -2.58 -7.46
C PHE A 62 -0.69 -1.50 -7.60
N ALA A 63 0.22 -1.39 -6.62
CA ALA A 63 1.45 -0.62 -6.76
C ALA A 63 2.36 -1.27 -7.82
N PRO A 64 3.17 -0.50 -8.58
CA PRO A 64 4.09 -1.08 -9.57
C PRO A 64 4.92 -2.22 -8.99
N ASP A 65 4.89 -3.40 -9.64
CA ASP A 65 5.42 -4.65 -9.10
C ASP A 65 6.23 -5.42 -10.17
N PRO A 66 7.47 -5.88 -9.85
CA PRO A 66 8.33 -6.57 -10.81
C PRO A 66 7.82 -7.97 -11.19
N ILE A 67 7.11 -8.68 -10.29
CA ILE A 67 6.52 -9.99 -10.57
C ILE A 67 5.43 -9.85 -11.61
N TRP A 68 4.56 -8.84 -11.46
CA TRP A 68 3.53 -8.56 -12.44
C TRP A 68 4.11 -8.21 -13.81
N ASP A 69 5.09 -7.30 -13.86
CA ASP A 69 5.74 -6.91 -15.13
C ASP A 69 6.38 -8.13 -15.81
N TYR A 70 7.02 -9.02 -15.05
CA TYR A 70 7.61 -10.25 -15.57
C TYR A 70 6.56 -11.20 -16.15
N MET A 71 5.49 -11.49 -15.42
CA MET A 71 4.39 -12.33 -15.89
C MET A 71 3.76 -11.79 -17.17
N HIS A 72 3.59 -10.48 -17.25
CA HIS A 72 3.05 -9.81 -18.43
C HIS A 72 4.01 -9.93 -19.63
N ASP A 73 5.28 -9.58 -19.46
CA ASP A 73 6.27 -9.53 -20.52
C ASP A 73 6.69 -10.92 -21.04
N THR A 74 6.60 -11.95 -20.20
CA THR A 74 6.87 -13.34 -20.58
C THR A 74 5.65 -14.07 -21.15
N GLY A 75 4.48 -13.41 -21.16
CA GLY A 75 3.25 -13.96 -21.74
C GLY A 75 2.52 -14.94 -20.83
N ILE A 76 2.86 -15.01 -19.54
CA ILE A 76 2.18 -15.84 -18.54
C ILE A 76 0.74 -15.38 -18.37
N VAL A 77 0.52 -14.05 -18.28
CA VAL A 77 -0.83 -13.48 -18.18
C VAL A 77 -1.67 -13.83 -19.40
N ASP A 78 -1.12 -13.68 -20.61
CA ASP A 78 -1.81 -14.03 -21.85
C ASP A 78 -2.15 -15.51 -21.93
N GLN A 79 -1.24 -16.38 -21.48
CA GLN A 79 -1.48 -17.82 -21.44
C GLN A 79 -2.59 -18.16 -20.44
N TRP A 80 -2.54 -17.56 -19.25
CA TRP A 80 -3.56 -17.74 -18.22
C TRP A 80 -4.96 -17.33 -18.73
N GLN A 81 -5.07 -16.19 -19.43
CA GLN A 81 -6.34 -15.74 -20.02
C GLN A 81 -6.88 -16.73 -21.06
N ARG A 82 -6.01 -17.32 -21.88
CA ARG A 82 -6.40 -18.35 -22.86
C ARG A 82 -6.87 -19.65 -22.20
N ASP A 83 -6.19 -20.05 -21.11
CA ASP A 83 -6.45 -21.33 -20.44
C ASP A 83 -7.72 -21.29 -19.61
N THR A 84 -7.98 -20.17 -18.93
CA THR A 84 -9.12 -20.01 -18.02
C THR A 84 -10.37 -19.44 -18.71
N GLY A 85 -10.19 -18.68 -19.78
CA GLY A 85 -11.26 -17.91 -20.42
C GLY A 85 -11.61 -16.61 -19.68
N TYR A 86 -10.97 -16.32 -18.55
CA TYR A 86 -11.08 -15.04 -17.87
C TYR A 86 -10.18 -13.99 -18.52
N SER A 87 -10.49 -12.72 -18.28
CA SER A 87 -9.62 -11.60 -18.64
C SER A 87 -9.27 -10.77 -17.41
N ILE A 88 -8.10 -10.13 -17.42
CA ILE A 88 -7.68 -9.26 -16.34
C ILE A 88 -7.37 -7.85 -16.89
N GLU A 89 -8.04 -6.86 -16.33
CA GLU A 89 -7.79 -5.44 -16.60
C GLU A 89 -7.03 -4.86 -15.41
N THR A 90 -5.88 -4.24 -15.65
CA THR A 90 -5.00 -3.78 -14.58
C THR A 90 -4.76 -2.29 -14.58
N SER A 91 -4.50 -1.73 -13.39
CA SER A 91 -4.03 -0.38 -13.16
C SER A 91 -2.88 -0.41 -12.15
N ALA A 92 -1.67 -0.08 -12.59
CA ALA A 92 -0.53 0.12 -11.70
C ALA A 92 -0.51 1.58 -11.20
N THR A 93 -0.68 1.79 -9.90
CA THR A 93 -0.78 3.12 -9.28
C THR A 93 -0.46 3.02 -7.78
N TRP A 94 -0.13 4.16 -7.17
CA TRP A 94 -0.02 4.32 -5.72
C TRP A 94 -1.32 4.88 -5.09
N ASP A 95 -2.42 4.91 -5.83
CA ASP A 95 -3.76 5.34 -5.39
C ASP A 95 -4.78 4.20 -5.57
N GLU A 96 -4.45 3.02 -5.04
CA GLU A 96 -5.30 1.82 -5.09
C GLU A 96 -6.63 2.06 -4.39
N PHE A 97 -6.61 2.77 -3.26
CA PHE A 97 -7.79 3.08 -2.46
C PHE A 97 -8.79 3.94 -3.23
N GLY A 98 -8.32 4.96 -3.95
CA GLY A 98 -9.18 5.82 -4.76
C GLY A 98 -9.90 5.05 -5.86
N LEU A 99 -9.19 4.16 -6.56
CA LEU A 99 -9.79 3.33 -7.61
C LEU A 99 -10.77 2.29 -7.04
N PHE A 100 -10.45 1.68 -5.91
CA PHE A 100 -11.32 0.72 -5.24
C PHE A 100 -12.60 1.39 -4.71
N ALA A 101 -12.46 2.52 -4.02
CA ALA A 101 -13.58 3.31 -3.53
C ALA A 101 -14.50 3.77 -4.67
N GLY A 102 -13.93 4.14 -5.81
CA GLY A 102 -14.66 4.51 -7.03
C GLY A 102 -15.36 3.33 -7.74
N GLY A 103 -15.13 2.09 -7.30
CA GLY A 103 -15.66 0.88 -7.94
C GLY A 103 -15.00 0.55 -9.27
N HIS A 104 -13.75 1.01 -9.48
CA HIS A 104 -12.95 0.74 -10.68
C HIS A 104 -12.06 -0.49 -10.54
N ALA A 105 -11.92 -1.05 -9.34
CA ALA A 105 -11.21 -2.28 -9.05
C ALA A 105 -12.12 -3.28 -8.34
N ASP A 106 -11.92 -4.57 -8.62
CA ASP A 106 -12.54 -5.70 -7.92
C ASP A 106 -11.60 -6.24 -6.85
N ILE A 107 -10.31 -6.28 -7.19
CA ILE A 107 -9.20 -6.68 -6.32
C ILE A 107 -8.18 -5.55 -6.29
N ILE A 108 -7.64 -5.25 -5.12
CA ILE A 108 -6.47 -4.39 -4.95
C ILE A 108 -5.36 -5.12 -4.20
N SER A 109 -4.13 -4.66 -4.40
CA SER A 109 -3.00 -5.00 -3.53
C SER A 109 -2.77 -3.85 -2.56
N THR A 110 -2.75 -4.15 -1.26
CA THR A 110 -2.43 -3.18 -0.21
C THR A 110 -1.87 -3.90 1.01
N ALA A 111 -1.39 -3.18 2.02
CA ALA A 111 -0.95 -3.81 3.25
C ALA A 111 -2.14 -4.31 4.09
N SER A 112 -1.97 -5.44 4.78
CA SER A 112 -3.01 -6.01 5.65
C SER A 112 -3.50 -5.01 6.69
N PHE A 113 -2.57 -4.32 7.33
CA PHE A 113 -2.83 -3.33 8.38
C PHE A 113 -3.41 -2.00 7.88
N GLU A 114 -3.54 -1.79 6.58
CA GLU A 114 -4.24 -0.66 5.97
C GLU A 114 -5.73 -0.95 5.69
N VAL A 115 -6.12 -2.23 5.67
CA VAL A 115 -7.48 -2.66 5.32
C VAL A 115 -8.56 -2.06 6.24
N PRO A 116 -8.37 -1.95 7.57
CA PRO A 116 -9.34 -1.28 8.43
C PRO A 116 -9.62 0.17 8.01
N GLY A 117 -8.58 0.92 7.63
CA GLY A 117 -8.72 2.29 7.11
C GLY A 117 -9.42 2.34 5.76
N LEU A 118 -9.19 1.35 4.90
CA LEU A 118 -9.89 1.20 3.63
C LEU A 118 -11.39 0.97 3.84
N GLU A 119 -11.78 0.08 4.76
CA GLU A 119 -13.18 -0.20 5.08
C GLU A 119 -13.87 1.01 5.70
N GLU A 120 -13.20 1.71 6.62
CA GLU A 120 -13.71 2.95 7.20
C GLU A 120 -13.94 4.03 6.12
N GLN A 121 -13.00 4.23 5.23
CA GLN A 121 -13.09 5.22 4.16
C GLN A 121 -14.16 4.87 3.13
N THR A 122 -14.27 3.61 2.75
CA THR A 122 -15.17 3.17 1.68
C THR A 122 -16.56 2.78 2.17
N GLN A 123 -16.71 2.51 3.46
CA GLN A 123 -17.93 1.95 4.09
C GLN A 123 -18.36 0.64 3.40
N ARG A 124 -17.39 -0.20 3.01
CA ARG A 124 -17.60 -1.48 2.33
C ARG A 124 -16.90 -2.60 3.06
N GLU A 125 -17.56 -3.72 3.18
CA GLU A 125 -16.95 -4.95 3.68
C GLU A 125 -15.97 -5.49 2.63
N THR A 126 -14.78 -5.85 3.08
CA THR A 126 -13.72 -6.44 2.25
C THR A 126 -13.28 -7.79 2.80
N VAL A 127 -12.54 -8.52 1.98
CA VAL A 127 -11.97 -9.81 2.36
C VAL A 127 -10.53 -9.86 1.84
N ILE A 128 -9.60 -10.24 2.69
CA ILE A 128 -8.23 -10.59 2.31
C ILE A 128 -8.28 -12.00 1.73
N ILE A 129 -7.94 -12.13 0.46
CA ILE A 129 -8.05 -13.38 -0.30
C ILE A 129 -6.70 -14.05 -0.58
N GLY A 130 -5.59 -13.34 -0.41
CA GLY A 130 -4.25 -13.84 -0.67
C GLY A 130 -3.17 -12.89 -0.15
N ARG A 131 -1.93 -13.36 -0.16
CA ARG A 131 -0.74 -12.64 0.33
C ARG A 131 0.43 -12.81 -0.64
N TYR A 132 1.40 -11.88 -0.64
CA TYR A 132 2.61 -12.11 -1.43
C TYR A 132 3.88 -11.39 -0.97
N ASN A 133 3.79 -10.32 -0.14
CA ASN A 133 4.96 -9.61 0.37
C ASN A 133 4.84 -9.31 1.86
N ALA A 134 5.83 -9.69 2.65
CA ALA A 134 5.99 -9.23 4.04
C ALA A 134 6.33 -7.73 4.10
N GLU A 135 5.96 -7.07 5.19
CA GLU A 135 6.33 -5.68 5.42
C GLU A 135 7.83 -5.56 5.72
N ARG A 136 8.56 -4.98 4.79
CA ARG A 136 10.03 -4.99 4.78
C ARG A 136 10.70 -3.68 5.18
N SER A 137 9.92 -2.65 5.57
CA SER A 137 10.49 -1.38 5.96
C SER A 137 11.40 -1.53 7.19
N ARG A 138 12.42 -0.69 7.24
CA ARG A 138 13.39 -0.62 8.32
C ARG A 138 13.56 0.81 8.80
N ILE A 139 13.86 0.98 10.08
CA ILE A 139 14.35 2.26 10.56
C ILE A 139 15.81 2.37 10.15
N MET A 140 16.12 3.42 9.40
CA MET A 140 17.48 3.72 9.00
C MET A 140 17.95 5.06 9.55
N VAL A 141 19.24 5.15 9.85
CA VAL A 141 19.97 6.36 10.26
C VAL A 141 21.22 6.52 9.41
N ARG A 142 21.84 7.70 9.44
CA ARG A 142 23.17 7.84 8.82
C ARG A 142 24.18 6.91 9.50
N ALA A 143 25.17 6.45 8.75
CA ALA A 143 26.19 5.53 9.26
C ALA A 143 26.99 6.08 10.44
N ASP A 144 27.16 7.41 10.52
CA ASP A 144 27.89 8.09 11.61
C ASP A 144 27.01 8.41 12.84
N ASP A 145 25.70 8.15 12.78
CA ASP A 145 24.79 8.31 13.92
C ASP A 145 25.01 7.18 14.94
N THR A 146 24.94 7.50 16.22
CA THR A 146 25.16 6.54 17.32
C THR A 146 23.89 5.91 17.86
N ALA A 147 22.71 6.33 17.37
CA ALA A 147 21.42 5.78 17.79
C ALA A 147 21.36 4.25 17.58
N GLN A 148 20.74 3.55 18.51
CA GLN A 148 20.51 2.10 18.44
C GLN A 148 19.02 1.76 18.30
N SER A 149 18.16 2.72 18.62
CA SER A 149 16.70 2.58 18.56
C SER A 149 16.05 3.92 18.22
N LEU A 150 14.75 3.90 17.88
CA LEU A 150 13.97 5.14 17.73
C LEU A 150 13.90 5.96 19.02
N ALA A 151 14.02 5.34 20.19
CA ALA A 151 14.02 6.08 21.45
C ALA A 151 15.20 7.09 21.55
N ASP A 152 16.34 6.78 20.93
CA ASP A 152 17.51 7.66 20.90
C ASP A 152 17.30 8.87 19.96
N LEU A 153 16.27 8.85 19.16
CA LEU A 153 15.97 9.85 18.13
C LEU A 153 14.75 10.73 18.48
N ARG A 154 14.26 10.65 19.74
CA ARG A 154 13.12 11.48 20.19
C ARG A 154 13.37 12.97 19.91
N GLY A 155 12.37 13.62 19.31
CA GLY A 155 12.41 15.02 18.91
C GLY A 155 13.18 15.31 17.64
N ARG A 156 13.71 14.28 16.95
CA ARG A 156 14.42 14.46 15.66
C ARG A 156 13.44 14.32 14.48
N ARG A 157 13.94 14.68 13.30
CA ARG A 157 13.20 14.57 12.02
C ARG A 157 13.18 13.12 11.57
N LEU A 158 11.97 12.54 11.51
CA LEU A 158 11.72 11.19 10.99
C LEU A 158 11.06 11.29 9.62
N GLY A 159 11.75 10.84 8.59
CA GLY A 159 11.22 10.73 7.24
C GLY A 159 10.30 9.52 7.08
N VAL A 160 9.13 9.74 6.49
CA VAL A 160 8.16 8.70 6.17
C VAL A 160 7.61 8.93 4.76
N PHE A 161 7.20 7.87 4.08
CA PHE A 161 6.52 7.99 2.79
C PHE A 161 5.12 8.57 2.97
N THR A 162 4.38 8.05 3.93
CA THR A 162 3.02 8.44 4.28
C THR A 162 2.80 8.22 5.77
N THR A 163 1.71 8.74 6.32
CA THR A 163 1.30 8.48 7.71
C THR A 163 0.53 7.17 7.90
N VAL A 164 0.31 6.44 6.81
CA VAL A 164 -0.20 5.06 6.77
C VAL A 164 0.91 4.13 6.30
N SER A 165 0.60 2.95 5.75
CA SER A 165 1.59 1.98 5.29
C SER A 165 2.54 1.53 6.43
N GLY A 166 3.79 1.17 6.17
CA GLY A 166 4.76 0.72 7.17
C GLY A 166 4.89 1.63 8.40
N THR A 167 4.48 2.92 8.29
CA THR A 167 4.45 3.85 9.43
C THR A 167 3.47 3.40 10.52
N LEU A 168 2.36 2.75 10.19
CA LEU A 168 1.41 2.20 11.17
C LEU A 168 2.05 1.07 11.99
N VAL A 169 2.71 0.13 11.32
CA VAL A 169 3.40 -0.99 11.99
C VAL A 169 4.50 -0.47 12.91
N TRP A 170 5.35 0.45 12.41
CA TRP A 170 6.38 1.06 13.23
C TRP A 170 5.81 1.88 14.38
N SER A 171 4.67 2.55 14.20
CA SER A 171 4.00 3.26 15.29
C SER A 171 3.57 2.32 16.42
N ALA A 172 3.01 1.16 16.06
CA ALA A 172 2.60 0.16 17.02
C ALA A 172 3.80 -0.50 17.74
N LEU A 173 4.82 -0.91 16.99
CA LEU A 173 6.03 -1.52 17.55
C LEU A 173 6.80 -0.56 18.47
N VAL A 174 6.94 0.71 18.08
CA VAL A 174 7.65 1.72 18.87
C VAL A 174 6.89 2.08 20.13
N ALA A 175 5.55 2.12 20.07
CA ALA A 175 4.73 2.30 21.25
C ALA A 175 4.88 1.11 22.22
N GLN A 176 4.87 -0.12 21.70
CA GLN A 176 5.07 -1.33 22.52
C GLN A 176 6.46 -1.39 23.16
N MET A 177 7.51 -1.12 22.39
CA MET A 177 8.90 -1.28 22.85
C MET A 177 9.38 -0.10 23.72
N HIS A 178 8.92 1.12 23.47
CA HIS A 178 9.51 2.33 23.99
C HIS A 178 8.52 3.32 24.63
N ASP A 179 7.22 3.00 24.66
CA ASP A 179 6.16 3.91 25.12
C ASP A 179 6.27 5.29 24.43
N MET A 180 6.36 5.26 23.09
CA MET A 180 6.52 6.44 22.24
C MET A 180 5.48 6.48 21.14
N LYS A 181 5.19 7.70 20.67
CA LYS A 181 4.23 7.95 19.59
C LYS A 181 4.95 8.50 18.36
N VAL A 182 4.96 7.72 17.28
CA VAL A 182 5.61 8.12 16.03
C VAL A 182 4.91 9.33 15.43
N LEU A 183 3.59 9.29 15.29
CA LEU A 183 2.82 10.33 14.60
C LEU A 183 2.38 11.50 15.51
N ASP A 184 2.29 11.29 16.82
CA ASP A 184 1.65 12.23 17.76
C ASP A 184 2.63 12.96 18.68
N GLY A 185 3.80 13.33 18.17
CA GLY A 185 4.61 14.35 18.83
C GLY A 185 5.97 13.94 19.37
N ASP A 186 6.37 12.66 19.33
CA ASP A 186 7.72 12.28 19.72
C ASP A 186 8.77 12.52 18.63
N PHE A 187 8.33 12.81 17.39
CA PHE A 187 9.20 13.09 16.24
C PHE A 187 8.67 14.28 15.43
N ASP A 188 9.56 14.94 14.73
CA ASP A 188 9.23 15.89 13.66
C ASP A 188 9.08 15.12 12.35
N ILE A 189 7.83 14.82 11.96
CA ILE A 189 7.53 13.98 10.80
C ILE A 189 7.75 14.75 9.50
N VAL A 190 8.57 14.19 8.62
CA VAL A 190 8.84 14.69 7.27
C VAL A 190 8.30 13.70 6.24
N VAL A 191 7.19 14.04 5.62
CA VAL A 191 6.62 13.23 4.52
C VAL A 191 7.38 13.54 3.24
N ALA A 192 7.89 12.51 2.56
CA ALA A 192 8.63 12.64 1.31
C ALA A 192 8.37 11.42 0.40
N ASP A 193 8.71 11.60 -0.89
CA ASP A 193 8.65 10.51 -1.87
C ASP A 193 9.47 9.30 -1.40
N ILE A 194 8.88 8.11 -1.53
CA ILE A 194 9.44 6.86 -1.02
C ILE A 194 10.84 6.56 -1.58
N GLN A 195 11.09 6.88 -2.85
CA GLN A 195 12.37 6.66 -3.53
C GLN A 195 13.44 7.67 -3.12
N ASN A 196 13.06 8.75 -2.43
CA ASN A 196 13.98 9.81 -2.01
C ASN A 196 14.36 9.75 -0.52
N LEU A 197 13.68 8.99 0.31
CA LEU A 197 13.86 8.98 1.77
C LEU A 197 15.32 8.69 2.18
N SER A 198 15.93 7.62 1.66
CA SER A 198 17.31 7.25 1.97
C SER A 198 18.32 8.32 1.51
N ASN A 199 18.06 8.96 0.38
CA ASN A 199 18.90 10.06 -0.12
C ASN A 199 18.78 11.33 0.76
N LEU A 200 17.56 11.69 1.22
CA LEU A 200 17.37 12.79 2.19
C LEU A 200 18.10 12.50 3.50
N LEU A 201 18.06 11.24 3.96
CA LEU A 201 18.77 10.80 5.14
C LEU A 201 20.29 10.92 4.96
N ALA A 202 20.84 10.40 3.87
CA ALA A 202 22.27 10.45 3.58
C ALA A 202 22.79 11.90 3.52
N ARG A 203 21.98 12.85 3.03
CA ARG A 203 22.32 14.29 3.01
C ARG A 203 22.08 15.02 4.33
N GLY A 204 21.52 14.36 5.34
CA GLY A 204 21.19 14.94 6.63
C GLY A 204 20.01 15.93 6.62
N GLU A 205 19.13 15.84 5.62
CA GLU A 205 17.89 16.62 5.55
C GLU A 205 16.82 16.06 6.49
N ILE A 206 16.91 14.77 6.83
CA ILE A 206 16.21 14.08 7.90
C ILE A 206 17.22 13.36 8.78
N ASP A 207 16.84 12.96 9.98
CA ASP A 207 17.74 12.34 10.95
C ASP A 207 17.58 10.82 11.03
N ALA A 208 16.41 10.33 10.68
CA ALA A 208 16.08 8.91 10.48
C ALA A 208 14.98 8.78 9.43
N CYS A 209 14.75 7.58 8.92
CA CYS A 209 13.60 7.27 8.08
C CYS A 209 13.00 5.89 8.36
N ILE A 210 11.71 5.76 8.08
CA ILE A 210 11.07 4.48 7.79
C ILE A 210 11.31 4.24 6.30
N CYS A 211 12.32 3.47 5.99
CA CYS A 211 12.82 3.30 4.64
C CYS A 211 12.67 1.85 4.17
N TYR A 212 12.52 1.68 2.87
CA TYR A 212 12.43 0.38 2.22
C TYR A 212 13.80 0.04 1.62
N PRO A 213 14.40 -1.11 1.99
CA PRO A 213 15.75 -1.48 1.54
C PRO A 213 15.88 -1.59 0.03
N ASP A 214 14.85 -2.12 -0.64
CA ASP A 214 14.78 -2.24 -2.09
C ASP A 214 14.82 -0.88 -2.82
N LEU A 215 14.40 0.18 -2.14
CA LEU A 215 14.48 1.57 -2.64
C LEU A 215 15.67 2.35 -2.08
N SER A 216 16.57 1.68 -1.35
CA SER A 216 17.73 2.29 -0.65
C SER A 216 19.06 1.63 -1.02
N ALA A 217 19.10 0.88 -2.13
CA ALA A 217 20.23 0.06 -2.54
C ALA A 217 21.56 0.81 -2.56
N ARG A 218 21.57 1.99 -3.13
CA ARG A 218 22.77 2.82 -3.26
C ARG A 218 23.34 3.24 -1.91
N GLU A 219 22.49 3.80 -1.04
CA GLU A 219 22.89 4.32 0.26
C GLU A 219 23.30 3.21 1.24
N LEU A 220 22.69 2.03 1.14
CA LEU A 220 23.08 0.84 1.88
C LEU A 220 24.43 0.31 1.38
N ARG A 221 24.61 0.20 0.07
CA ARG A 221 25.86 -0.30 -0.56
C ARG A 221 27.04 0.59 -0.26
N ASP A 222 26.89 1.90 -0.37
CA ASP A 222 28.00 2.86 -0.13
C ASP A 222 28.24 3.12 1.36
N GLY A 223 27.38 2.58 2.23
CA GLY A 223 27.50 2.69 3.67
C GLY A 223 27.21 4.09 4.21
N SER A 224 26.48 4.92 3.48
CA SER A 224 26.06 6.25 3.95
C SER A 224 24.92 6.18 4.97
N VAL A 225 24.13 5.13 4.92
CA VAL A 225 23.08 4.82 5.90
C VAL A 225 23.23 3.40 6.46
N ARG A 226 22.65 3.18 7.61
CA ARG A 226 22.55 1.86 8.24
C ARG A 226 21.19 1.63 8.89
N PRO A 227 20.70 0.41 8.93
CA PRO A 227 19.50 0.10 9.68
C PRO A 227 19.77 0.08 11.19
N LEU A 228 18.70 0.33 11.98
CA LEU A 228 18.63 0.07 13.42
C LEU A 228 18.12 -1.36 13.69
N TYR A 229 17.99 -1.71 14.96
CA TYR A 229 17.42 -2.97 15.42
C TYR A 229 18.09 -4.22 14.80
N ASP A 230 19.42 -4.18 14.66
CA ASP A 230 20.23 -5.25 14.04
C ASP A 230 19.80 -5.58 12.60
N GLY A 231 19.27 -4.61 11.88
CA GLY A 231 18.83 -4.77 10.50
C GLY A 231 17.45 -5.41 10.33
N LYS A 232 16.72 -5.66 11.41
CA LYS A 232 15.39 -6.25 11.34
C LYS A 232 14.38 -5.32 10.68
N SER A 233 13.52 -5.90 9.86
CA SER A 233 12.33 -5.23 9.32
C SER A 233 11.24 -5.09 10.38
N SER A 234 10.19 -4.35 10.07
CA SER A 234 9.00 -4.31 10.91
C SER A 234 8.32 -5.68 11.03
N ALA A 235 8.31 -6.48 9.98
CA ALA A 235 7.79 -7.85 10.03
C ALA A 235 8.65 -8.74 10.94
N ASP A 236 9.98 -8.71 10.82
CA ASP A 236 10.88 -9.48 11.71
C ASP A 236 10.65 -9.15 13.19
N LEU A 237 10.54 -7.85 13.51
CA LEU A 237 10.30 -7.41 14.89
C LEU A 237 8.91 -7.78 15.39
N PHE A 238 7.90 -7.65 14.53
CA PHE A 238 6.55 -8.07 14.88
C PHE A 238 6.47 -9.56 15.16
N ALA A 239 7.04 -10.40 14.30
CA ALA A 239 7.10 -11.84 14.47
C ALA A 239 7.81 -12.20 15.78
N GLU A 240 8.97 -11.59 16.07
CA GLU A 240 9.71 -11.86 17.30
C GLU A 240 8.94 -11.51 18.57
N LEU A 241 8.19 -10.40 18.56
CA LEU A 241 7.55 -9.84 19.75
C LEU A 241 6.11 -10.31 19.96
N ASN A 242 5.38 -10.61 18.88
CA ASN A 242 3.93 -10.81 18.93
C ASN A 242 3.46 -12.14 18.33
N ALA A 243 4.09 -12.64 17.24
CA ALA A 243 3.65 -13.81 16.50
C ALA A 243 4.85 -14.67 16.07
N PRO A 244 5.52 -15.40 17.00
CA PRO A 244 6.73 -16.15 16.67
C PRO A 244 6.50 -17.20 15.57
N GLY A 245 7.27 -17.08 14.48
CA GLY A 245 7.18 -17.95 13.31
C GLY A 245 6.26 -17.46 12.21
N HIS A 246 5.54 -16.36 12.42
CA HIS A 246 4.77 -15.68 11.39
C HIS A 246 5.69 -14.92 10.42
N ASP A 247 5.32 -14.88 9.15
CA ASP A 247 6.06 -14.18 8.10
C ASP A 247 5.55 -12.75 7.79
N GLY A 248 4.54 -12.29 8.54
CA GLY A 248 3.96 -10.95 8.46
C GLY A 248 4.38 -10.00 9.59
N PRO A 249 3.74 -8.82 9.70
CA PRO A 249 2.55 -8.43 8.92
C PRO A 249 2.89 -8.20 7.45
N MET A 250 1.85 -8.39 6.61
CA MET A 250 2.01 -8.29 5.17
C MET A 250 2.00 -6.84 4.69
N GLY A 251 3.03 -6.49 3.94
CA GLY A 251 3.10 -5.23 3.19
C GLY A 251 2.22 -5.27 1.93
N ASN A 252 1.92 -6.48 1.42
CA ASN A 252 0.98 -6.66 0.33
C ASN A 252 0.14 -7.93 0.50
N VAL A 253 -1.15 -7.71 0.55
CA VAL A 253 -2.21 -8.73 0.46
C VAL A 253 -3.14 -8.38 -0.70
N PHE A 254 -3.88 -9.36 -1.18
CA PHE A 254 -4.96 -9.14 -2.14
C PHE A 254 -6.27 -8.95 -1.39
N VAL A 255 -6.90 -7.81 -1.60
CA VAL A 255 -8.15 -7.40 -0.95
C VAL A 255 -9.23 -7.24 -2.01
N ALA A 256 -10.37 -7.86 -1.78
CA ALA A 256 -11.52 -7.75 -2.67
C ALA A 256 -12.78 -7.38 -1.87
N ARG A 257 -13.80 -6.82 -2.56
CA ARG A 257 -15.10 -6.62 -1.93
C ARG A 257 -15.74 -7.94 -1.61
N LYS A 258 -16.32 -8.05 -0.42
CA LYS A 258 -17.01 -9.28 0.03
C LYS A 258 -18.12 -9.73 -0.94
N ASP A 259 -18.95 -8.80 -1.39
CA ASP A 259 -20.05 -9.08 -2.31
C ASP A 259 -19.55 -9.58 -3.68
N TRP A 260 -18.40 -9.10 -4.13
CA TRP A 260 -17.79 -9.57 -5.36
C TRP A 260 -17.22 -10.98 -5.18
N VAL A 261 -16.50 -11.25 -4.10
CA VAL A 261 -15.94 -12.57 -3.78
C VAL A 261 -17.04 -13.63 -3.71
N ASP A 262 -18.14 -13.34 -3.02
CA ASP A 262 -19.28 -14.26 -2.88
C ASP A 262 -19.94 -14.59 -4.22
N GLY A 263 -19.89 -13.66 -5.19
CA GLY A 263 -20.48 -13.83 -6.53
C GLY A 263 -19.51 -14.43 -7.57
N HIS A 264 -18.20 -14.43 -7.33
CA HIS A 264 -17.18 -14.74 -8.33
C HIS A 264 -16.08 -15.70 -7.81
N PRO A 265 -16.46 -16.83 -7.17
CA PRO A 265 -15.46 -17.74 -6.56
C PRO A 265 -14.48 -18.33 -7.59
N GLY A 266 -14.91 -18.50 -8.85
CA GLY A 266 -14.07 -19.00 -9.94
C GLY A 266 -12.99 -17.99 -10.33
N GLU A 267 -13.34 -16.71 -10.43
CA GLU A 267 -12.43 -15.61 -10.72
C GLU A 267 -11.39 -15.43 -9.59
N VAL A 268 -11.83 -15.54 -8.33
CA VAL A 268 -10.95 -15.49 -7.17
C VAL A 268 -9.92 -16.61 -7.22
N SER A 269 -10.38 -17.87 -7.42
CA SER A 269 -9.46 -19.02 -7.51
C SER A 269 -8.48 -18.87 -8.67
N ALA A 270 -8.97 -18.47 -9.85
CA ALA A 270 -8.13 -18.30 -11.02
C ALA A 270 -7.10 -17.15 -10.86
N PHE A 271 -7.48 -16.06 -10.18
CA PHE A 271 -6.57 -14.95 -9.85
C PHE A 271 -5.45 -15.42 -8.90
N LEU A 272 -5.78 -16.17 -7.86
CA LEU A 272 -4.79 -16.72 -6.95
C LEU A 272 -3.86 -17.73 -7.65
N ASP A 273 -4.38 -18.57 -8.56
CA ASP A 273 -3.56 -19.48 -9.38
C ASP A 273 -2.58 -18.73 -10.30
N LEU A 274 -2.98 -17.56 -10.82
CA LEU A 274 -2.07 -16.70 -11.58
C LEU A 274 -0.92 -16.18 -10.70
N TRP A 275 -1.23 -15.73 -9.49
CA TRP A 275 -0.23 -15.23 -8.57
C TRP A 275 0.66 -16.32 -7.97
N ASP A 276 0.17 -17.55 -7.75
CA ASP A 276 1.04 -18.68 -7.39
C ASP A 276 2.10 -18.94 -8.49
N ARG A 277 1.74 -18.80 -9.77
CA ARG A 277 2.72 -18.86 -10.87
C ARG A 277 3.72 -17.70 -10.79
N GLY A 278 3.24 -16.48 -10.51
CA GLY A 278 4.11 -15.30 -10.34
C GLY A 278 5.12 -15.48 -9.21
N LEU A 279 4.71 -16.03 -8.07
CA LEU A 279 5.60 -16.32 -6.95
C LEU A 279 6.63 -17.41 -7.32
N ALA A 280 6.21 -18.45 -8.03
CA ALA A 280 7.14 -19.46 -8.54
C ALA A 280 8.17 -18.87 -9.51
N GLU A 281 7.76 -17.97 -10.42
CA GLU A 281 8.70 -17.25 -11.30
C GLU A 281 9.67 -16.36 -10.50
N TRP A 282 9.21 -15.70 -9.43
CA TRP A 282 10.11 -14.96 -8.56
C TRP A 282 11.17 -15.84 -7.93
N GLN A 283 10.79 -16.99 -7.40
CA GLN A 283 11.75 -17.93 -6.79
C GLN A 283 12.80 -18.44 -7.81
N GLU A 284 12.41 -18.63 -9.07
CA GLU A 284 13.31 -19.13 -10.12
C GLU A 284 14.11 -18.01 -10.82
N HIS A 285 13.50 -16.83 -11.03
CA HIS A 285 14.00 -15.78 -11.92
C HIS A 285 14.22 -14.42 -11.21
N ARG A 286 14.26 -14.39 -9.88
CA ARG A 286 14.42 -13.16 -9.08
C ARG A 286 15.56 -12.27 -9.55
N ASP A 287 16.72 -12.85 -9.79
CA ASP A 287 17.91 -12.10 -10.24
C ASP A 287 17.72 -11.49 -11.62
N GLU A 288 17.02 -12.17 -12.52
CA GLU A 288 16.63 -11.64 -13.83
C GLU A 288 15.63 -10.49 -13.68
N MET A 289 14.63 -10.63 -12.79
CA MET A 289 13.64 -9.57 -12.54
C MET A 289 14.30 -8.30 -12.01
N ILE A 290 15.27 -8.42 -11.09
CA ILE A 290 16.03 -7.26 -10.57
C ILE A 290 16.84 -6.57 -11.69
N GLU A 291 17.43 -7.33 -12.61
CA GLU A 291 18.16 -6.75 -13.75
C GLU A 291 17.22 -6.12 -14.79
N ARG A 292 16.11 -6.78 -15.07
CA ARG A 292 15.18 -6.40 -16.13
C ARG A 292 14.30 -5.21 -15.75
N TYR A 293 13.97 -5.08 -14.45
CA TYR A 293 13.09 -4.06 -13.92
C TYR A 293 13.76 -3.21 -12.82
N PRO A 294 14.90 -2.58 -13.11
CA PRO A 294 15.70 -1.86 -12.13
C PRO A 294 14.95 -0.68 -11.47
N GLN A 295 13.90 -0.16 -12.12
CA GLN A 295 13.06 0.92 -11.59
C GLN A 295 12.29 0.51 -10.32
N HIS A 296 11.94 -0.76 -10.14
CA HIS A 296 11.25 -1.25 -8.95
C HIS A 296 12.16 -1.34 -7.72
N PHE A 297 13.47 -1.31 -7.95
CA PHE A 297 14.49 -1.45 -6.92
C PHE A 297 15.35 -0.19 -6.74
N ALA A 298 14.95 0.92 -7.36
CA ALA A 298 15.71 2.18 -7.38
C ALA A 298 17.21 2.00 -7.66
N VAL A 299 17.58 0.99 -8.46
CA VAL A 299 18.96 0.70 -8.85
C VAL A 299 19.26 1.28 -10.24
N ALA A 300 20.47 1.83 -10.42
CA ALA A 300 20.84 2.51 -11.65
C ALA A 300 22.18 2.01 -12.25
N THR A 301 23.02 1.37 -11.44
CA THR A 301 24.33 0.89 -11.87
C THR A 301 24.45 -0.62 -11.73
N PRO A 302 25.36 -1.27 -12.47
CA PRO A 302 25.62 -2.71 -12.30
C PRO A 302 25.98 -3.09 -10.86
N GLU A 303 26.66 -2.20 -10.14
CA GLU A 303 27.06 -2.40 -8.75
C GLU A 303 25.84 -2.34 -7.81
N ASP A 304 24.86 -1.44 -8.06
CA ASP A 304 23.60 -1.39 -7.30
C ASP A 304 22.78 -2.65 -7.55
N ILE A 305 22.69 -3.10 -8.80
CA ILE A 305 21.99 -4.35 -9.19
C ILE A 305 22.62 -5.55 -8.49
N ALA A 306 23.95 -5.67 -8.51
CA ALA A 306 24.66 -6.77 -7.85
C ALA A 306 24.46 -6.76 -6.34
N PHE A 307 24.46 -5.57 -5.72
CA PHE A 307 24.14 -5.41 -4.30
C PHE A 307 22.72 -5.86 -4.02
N MET A 308 21.73 -5.39 -4.79
CA MET A 308 20.32 -5.71 -4.56
C MET A 308 20.04 -7.21 -4.70
N LYS A 309 20.63 -7.89 -5.68
CA LYS A 309 20.53 -9.35 -5.82
C LYS A 309 21.04 -10.08 -4.57
N ALA A 310 22.21 -9.68 -4.07
CA ALA A 310 22.76 -10.27 -2.85
C ALA A 310 21.90 -9.97 -1.63
N TYR A 311 21.38 -8.73 -1.55
CA TYR A 311 20.52 -8.31 -0.46
C TYR A 311 19.20 -9.09 -0.42
N VAL A 312 18.50 -9.21 -1.55
CA VAL A 312 17.24 -9.95 -1.63
C VAL A 312 17.46 -11.45 -1.40
N ALA A 313 18.60 -12.00 -1.84
CA ALA A 313 18.94 -13.41 -1.56
C ALA A 313 19.06 -13.72 -0.05
N GLU A 314 19.44 -12.73 0.76
CA GLU A 314 19.56 -12.85 2.22
C GLU A 314 18.28 -12.45 2.96
N HIS A 315 17.50 -11.53 2.39
CA HIS A 315 16.36 -10.87 3.04
C HIS A 315 15.13 -10.86 2.12
N ASP A 316 14.77 -12.02 1.56
CA ASP A 316 13.58 -12.12 0.72
C ASP A 316 12.32 -11.82 1.55
N TRP A 317 11.47 -10.97 1.01
CA TRP A 317 10.20 -10.59 1.62
C TRP A 317 8.99 -11.12 0.84
N VAL A 318 9.23 -11.76 -0.31
CA VAL A 318 8.18 -12.38 -1.12
C VAL A 318 7.86 -13.75 -0.55
N THR A 319 6.58 -14.03 -0.36
CA THR A 319 6.13 -15.32 0.19
C THR A 319 6.25 -16.44 -0.84
N ASP A 320 6.32 -17.68 -0.36
CA ASP A 320 6.37 -18.86 -1.25
C ASP A 320 4.98 -19.22 -1.80
N GLU A 321 3.91 -18.82 -1.12
CA GLU A 321 2.54 -19.16 -1.45
C GLU A 321 1.64 -17.93 -1.34
N VAL A 322 0.68 -17.82 -2.28
CA VAL A 322 -0.33 -16.74 -2.23
C VAL A 322 -1.45 -17.05 -1.26
N ARG A 323 -1.76 -18.33 -1.08
CA ARG A 323 -2.82 -18.81 -0.20
C ARG A 323 -2.32 -18.93 1.24
N PHE A 324 -3.25 -18.94 2.17
CA PHE A 324 -2.97 -19.07 3.60
C PHE A 324 -4.03 -19.92 4.30
N ASP A 325 -3.72 -20.47 5.45
CA ASP A 325 -4.61 -21.22 6.32
C ASP A 325 -5.22 -20.37 7.45
N GLU A 326 -6.08 -20.96 8.26
CA GLU A 326 -6.71 -20.27 9.40
C GLU A 326 -5.68 -19.81 10.43
N GLN A 327 -4.64 -20.62 10.70
CA GLN A 327 -3.61 -20.26 11.68
C GLN A 327 -2.83 -19.02 11.24
N TRP A 328 -2.46 -18.95 9.96
CA TRP A 328 -1.80 -17.77 9.41
C TRP A 328 -2.69 -16.53 9.53
N ALA A 329 -3.99 -16.66 9.26
CA ALA A 329 -4.94 -15.54 9.37
C ALA A 329 -5.08 -15.06 10.83
N GLU A 330 -5.07 -15.98 11.82
CA GLU A 330 -5.06 -15.63 13.24
C GLU A 330 -3.77 -14.88 13.63
N ASP A 331 -2.61 -15.39 13.19
CA ASP A 331 -1.31 -14.76 13.48
C ASP A 331 -1.21 -13.35 12.84
N GLU A 332 -1.65 -13.19 11.59
CA GLU A 332 -1.73 -11.89 10.91
C GLU A 332 -2.69 -10.94 11.62
N SER A 333 -3.81 -11.42 12.12
CA SER A 333 -4.80 -10.60 12.85
C SER A 333 -4.24 -10.00 14.14
N SER A 334 -3.19 -10.58 14.72
CA SER A 334 -2.57 -10.07 15.94
C SER A 334 -1.94 -8.68 15.76
N ILE A 335 -1.68 -8.21 14.52
CA ILE A 335 -1.26 -6.84 14.25
C ILE A 335 -2.35 -5.82 14.65
N PHE A 336 -3.62 -6.15 14.43
CA PHE A 336 -4.74 -5.26 14.78
C PHE A 336 -4.89 -5.13 16.30
N ASP A 337 -4.67 -6.21 17.05
CA ASP A 337 -4.64 -6.19 18.50
C ASP A 337 -3.49 -5.31 19.03
N LEU A 338 -2.32 -5.41 18.43
CA LEU A 338 -1.19 -4.54 18.76
C LEU A 338 -1.52 -3.08 18.45
N MET A 339 -2.08 -2.79 17.27
CA MET A 339 -2.44 -1.43 16.86
C MET A 339 -3.51 -0.80 17.77
N ARG A 340 -4.51 -1.57 18.23
CA ARG A 340 -5.51 -1.12 19.21
C ARG A 340 -4.88 -0.86 20.57
N THR A 341 -4.14 -1.83 21.09
CA THR A 341 -3.51 -1.75 22.42
C THR A 341 -2.56 -0.55 22.53
N THR A 342 -1.93 -0.19 21.42
CA THR A 342 -1.00 0.95 21.34
C THR A 342 -1.68 2.25 20.91
N GLY A 343 -2.98 2.23 20.61
CA GLY A 343 -3.76 3.40 20.22
C GLY A 343 -3.46 3.90 18.80
N VAL A 344 -2.89 3.06 17.93
CA VAL A 344 -2.66 3.38 16.51
C VAL A 344 -3.96 3.33 15.72
N ILE A 345 -4.86 2.41 16.07
CA ILE A 345 -6.24 2.39 15.61
C ILE A 345 -7.20 2.44 16.79
N SER A 346 -8.44 2.83 16.53
CA SER A 346 -9.49 2.92 17.56
C SER A 346 -10.04 1.53 17.93
N ASP A 347 -10.47 1.37 19.18
CA ASP A 347 -11.03 0.11 19.72
C ASP A 347 -12.33 -0.33 19.03
N ASP A 348 -13.03 0.57 18.35
CA ASP A 348 -14.28 0.30 17.64
C ASP A 348 -14.09 -0.14 16.18
N ILE A 349 -12.84 -0.13 15.67
CA ILE A 349 -12.53 -0.63 14.36
C ILE A 349 -12.55 -2.16 14.36
N THR A 350 -13.30 -2.74 13.42
CA THR A 350 -13.41 -4.19 13.25
C THR A 350 -12.21 -4.74 12.46
N ASP A 351 -11.79 -5.97 12.79
CA ASP A 351 -10.75 -6.65 12.03
C ASP A 351 -11.24 -7.00 10.63
N PRO A 352 -10.36 -6.91 9.62
CA PRO A 352 -10.66 -7.38 8.27
C PRO A 352 -11.02 -8.87 8.26
N GLN A 353 -11.88 -9.25 7.32
CA GLN A 353 -12.16 -10.66 7.07
C GLN A 353 -11.03 -11.29 6.25
N PHE A 354 -10.72 -12.54 6.55
CA PHE A 354 -9.79 -13.38 5.80
C PHE A 354 -10.54 -14.52 5.13
N LEU A 355 -10.07 -14.96 3.96
CA LEU A 355 -10.58 -16.12 3.24
C LEU A 355 -9.50 -17.21 3.16
N PRO A 356 -9.34 -18.06 4.20
CA PRO A 356 -8.38 -19.15 4.19
C PRO A 356 -8.67 -20.15 3.05
N THR A 357 -7.64 -20.90 2.65
CA THR A 357 -7.68 -21.84 1.50
C THR A 357 -8.80 -22.86 1.59
N GLU A 358 -9.18 -23.30 2.78
CA GLU A 358 -10.29 -24.26 2.98
C GLU A 358 -11.67 -23.68 2.60
N GLY A 359 -11.78 -22.35 2.47
CA GLY A 359 -13.00 -21.64 2.04
C GLY A 359 -13.12 -21.45 0.52
N VAL A 360 -12.06 -21.66 -0.23
CA VAL A 360 -12.03 -21.53 -1.70
C VAL A 360 -12.19 -22.90 -2.32
N GLN A 361 -13.45 -23.33 -2.54
CA GLN A 361 -13.71 -24.52 -3.36
C GLN A 361 -13.73 -24.12 -4.84
N PRO A 362 -13.08 -24.92 -5.73
CA PRO A 362 -13.02 -24.67 -7.17
C PRO A 362 -14.39 -24.73 -7.86
#